data_c4e9512c1f5a7cd9fcec01798ec1882d
#
_entry.id   c4e9512c1f5a7cd9fcec01798ec1882d
#
_cell.length_a   1.000
_cell.length_b   1.000
_cell.length_c   1.000
_cell.angle_alpha   90.00
_cell.angle_beta   90.00
_cell.angle_gamma   90.00
#
_symmetry.space_group_name_H-M   'P 1'
#
loop_
_entity.id
_entity.type
_entity.pdbx_description
1 polymer ?
#
loop_
_entity_poly.entity_id
_entity_poly.type
_entity_poly.pdbx_seq_one_letter_code
_entity_poly.pdbx_strand_id
1 'polypeptide(L)'
;MVMRHDAGLVASQMAVEARAIANDFGPPQVATVGMFDVSPGLVNVVPERAVLTVDLRNTCDETLKKAEERLNRAAEDFAVAQGCKVYRRSLARFAPVEFDLGLVGEIESHAKSLGYSVRLMPSGAGHDAQMFAPNCPTAMVFVPSKDGLSHNIKEFTAPEHIAPGVDVLLRVVLGQAELAS
;
A
#
# COMPACT_ATOMS: atom_id res chain seq x y z
N MET A 1 -36.18 13.11 -7.00
CA MET A 1 -34.78 13.11 -6.45
C MET A 1 -34.76 13.59 -4.99
N VAL A 2 -35.55 14.60 -4.62
CA VAL A 2 -35.52 15.27 -3.29
C VAL A 2 -35.76 14.34 -2.08
N MET A 3 -36.49 13.24 -2.26
CA MET A 3 -36.83 12.28 -1.20
C MET A 3 -35.89 11.05 -1.17
N ARG A 4 -34.84 11.03 -1.98
CA ARG A 4 -33.92 9.89 -2.05
C ARG A 4 -32.77 10.08 -1.06
N HIS A 5 -32.45 9.01 -0.38
CA HIS A 5 -31.23 8.84 0.42
C HIS A 5 -30.43 7.71 -0.23
N ASP A 6 -29.39 8.06 -0.98
CA ASP A 6 -28.68 7.14 -1.87
C ASP A 6 -27.31 6.77 -1.31
N ALA A 7 -27.25 5.66 -0.58
CA ALA A 7 -26.01 5.14 -0.04
C ALA A 7 -25.01 4.70 -1.13
N GLY A 8 -25.53 4.27 -2.29
CA GLY A 8 -24.67 3.90 -3.43
C GLY A 8 -23.96 5.10 -4.04
N LEU A 9 -24.66 6.26 -4.10
CA LEU A 9 -24.02 7.50 -4.55
C LEU A 9 -22.93 7.95 -3.58
N VAL A 10 -23.17 7.91 -2.26
CA VAL A 10 -22.15 8.23 -1.25
C VAL A 10 -20.92 7.36 -1.44
N ALA A 11 -21.10 6.03 -1.55
CA ALA A 11 -19.99 5.11 -1.74
C ALA A 11 -19.23 5.34 -3.06
N SER A 12 -19.95 5.68 -4.14
CA SER A 12 -19.35 6.02 -5.43
C SER A 12 -18.50 7.29 -5.35
N GLN A 13 -18.99 8.32 -4.67
CA GLN A 13 -18.25 9.56 -4.41
C GLN A 13 -16.98 9.29 -3.57
N MET A 14 -17.08 8.40 -2.57
CA MET A 14 -15.94 7.97 -1.78
C MET A 14 -14.88 7.26 -2.61
N ALA A 15 -15.27 6.43 -3.57
CA ALA A 15 -14.33 5.77 -4.47
C ALA A 15 -13.60 6.77 -5.38
N VAL A 16 -14.31 7.79 -5.87
CA VAL A 16 -13.72 8.89 -6.66
C VAL A 16 -12.78 9.73 -5.79
N GLU A 17 -13.19 10.05 -4.56
CA GLU A 17 -12.38 10.83 -3.62
C GLU A 17 -11.09 10.10 -3.23
N ALA A 18 -11.14 8.79 -2.99
CA ALA A 18 -9.94 7.99 -2.74
C ALA A 18 -8.91 8.14 -3.87
N ARG A 19 -9.36 8.12 -5.12
CA ARG A 19 -8.50 8.37 -6.30
C ARG A 19 -8.00 9.81 -6.35
N ALA A 20 -8.86 10.79 -6.03
CA ALA A 20 -8.49 12.20 -5.99
C ALA A 20 -7.41 12.45 -4.94
N ILE A 21 -7.53 11.87 -3.74
CA ILE A 21 -6.50 11.93 -2.69
C ILE A 21 -5.16 11.46 -3.22
N ALA A 22 -5.10 10.28 -3.88
CA ALA A 22 -3.85 9.77 -4.42
C ALA A 22 -3.24 10.71 -5.47
N ASN A 23 -4.05 11.29 -6.34
CA ASN A 23 -3.59 12.19 -7.39
C ASN A 23 -3.08 13.52 -6.83
N ASP A 24 -3.82 14.11 -5.87
CA ASP A 24 -3.53 15.44 -5.31
C ASP A 24 -2.31 15.43 -4.39
N PHE A 25 -2.13 14.37 -3.60
CA PHE A 25 -0.93 14.20 -2.78
C PHE A 25 0.28 13.79 -3.61
N GLY A 26 0.06 13.17 -4.77
CA GLY A 26 1.12 12.69 -5.67
C GLY A 26 1.93 11.52 -5.10
N PRO A 27 2.85 10.98 -5.88
CA PRO A 27 3.72 9.90 -5.41
C PRO A 27 4.49 10.30 -4.13
N PRO A 28 4.62 9.41 -3.14
CA PRO A 28 4.31 7.99 -3.15
C PRO A 28 2.90 7.63 -2.63
N GLN A 29 1.95 8.57 -2.54
CA GLN A 29 0.59 8.29 -2.10
C GLN A 29 -0.12 7.36 -3.07
N VAL A 30 -0.67 6.25 -2.56
CA VAL A 30 -1.56 5.36 -3.30
C VAL A 30 -2.88 5.18 -2.57
N ALA A 31 -3.93 4.90 -3.33
CA ALA A 31 -5.26 4.61 -2.80
C ALA A 31 -5.92 3.50 -3.63
N THR A 32 -6.53 2.54 -2.94
CA THR A 32 -7.24 1.43 -3.57
C THR A 32 -8.60 1.25 -2.91
N VAL A 33 -9.66 1.15 -3.72
CA VAL A 33 -10.95 0.66 -3.29
C VAL A 33 -11.03 -0.81 -3.69
N GLY A 34 -10.83 -1.70 -2.72
CA GLY A 34 -10.69 -3.14 -2.98
C GLY A 34 -12.01 -3.90 -2.93
N MET A 35 -12.98 -3.41 -2.16
CA MET A 35 -14.31 -3.99 -2.06
C MET A 35 -15.34 -2.88 -2.21
N PHE A 36 -16.41 -3.17 -2.94
CA PHE A 36 -17.55 -2.28 -3.12
C PHE A 36 -18.81 -3.12 -3.23
N ASP A 37 -19.68 -3.01 -2.25
CA ASP A 37 -20.94 -3.77 -2.17
C ASP A 37 -22.11 -2.84 -1.91
N VAL A 38 -23.24 -3.10 -2.55
CA VAL A 38 -24.49 -2.32 -2.42
C VAL A 38 -25.67 -3.22 -2.17
N SER A 39 -26.58 -2.81 -1.29
CA SER A 39 -27.77 -3.56 -0.95
C SER A 39 -29.00 -2.68 -1.18
N PRO A 40 -30.06 -3.26 -1.80
CA PRO A 40 -30.27 -4.65 -2.19
C PRO A 40 -29.64 -5.04 -3.54
N GLY A 41 -28.94 -4.16 -4.26
CA GLY A 41 -28.27 -4.48 -5.53
C GLY A 41 -29.23 -4.77 -6.69
N LEU A 42 -30.40 -4.14 -6.70
CA LEU A 42 -31.43 -4.30 -7.73
C LEU A 42 -31.33 -3.17 -8.78
N VAL A 43 -31.66 -3.50 -10.02
CA VAL A 43 -31.47 -2.62 -11.19
C VAL A 43 -32.16 -1.24 -11.04
N ASN A 44 -33.29 -1.18 -10.37
CA ASN A 44 -34.18 0.00 -10.30
C ASN A 44 -34.51 0.45 -8.87
N VAL A 45 -33.74 -0.01 -7.89
CA VAL A 45 -33.91 0.34 -6.47
C VAL A 45 -32.70 1.12 -5.97
N VAL A 46 -32.94 2.29 -5.35
CA VAL A 46 -31.90 3.08 -4.70
C VAL A 46 -31.29 2.27 -3.55
N PRO A 47 -29.97 2.12 -3.49
CA PRO A 47 -29.32 1.37 -2.40
C PRO A 47 -29.57 2.02 -1.03
N GLU A 48 -30.08 1.24 -0.10
CA GLU A 48 -30.25 1.67 1.30
C GLU A 48 -28.93 1.56 2.09
N ARG A 49 -28.02 0.69 1.64
CA ARG A 49 -26.74 0.43 2.26
C ARG A 49 -25.68 0.21 1.20
N ALA A 50 -24.48 0.77 1.46
CA ALA A 50 -23.28 0.45 0.71
C ALA A 50 -22.13 0.20 1.69
N VAL A 51 -21.23 -0.72 1.32
CA VAL A 51 -20.01 -1.03 2.06
C VAL A 51 -18.84 -0.99 1.09
N LEU A 52 -17.80 -0.26 1.45
CA LEU A 52 -16.57 -0.26 0.68
C LEU A 52 -15.36 -0.30 1.61
N THR A 53 -14.24 -0.80 1.10
CA THR A 53 -12.95 -0.70 1.76
C THR A 53 -12.06 0.28 1.00
N VAL A 54 -11.35 1.13 1.73
CA VAL A 54 -10.33 2.02 1.18
C VAL A 54 -9.00 1.71 1.85
N ASP A 55 -8.01 1.39 1.05
CA ASP A 55 -6.62 1.21 1.46
C ASP A 55 -5.83 2.45 1.01
N LEU A 56 -5.23 3.17 1.96
CA LEU A 56 -4.35 4.31 1.73
C LEU A 56 -2.95 3.94 2.19
N ARG A 57 -1.94 4.19 1.34
CA ARG A 57 -0.53 3.94 1.69
C ARG A 57 0.33 5.13 1.31
N ASN A 58 1.27 5.46 2.19
CA ASN A 58 2.29 6.46 1.96
C ASN A 58 3.55 6.09 2.75
N THR A 59 4.72 6.53 2.30
CA THR A 59 5.98 6.35 3.03
C THR A 59 6.20 7.40 4.13
N CYS A 60 5.36 8.44 4.20
CA CYS A 60 5.37 9.48 5.22
C CYS A 60 4.09 9.39 6.06
N ASP A 61 4.22 9.14 7.36
CA ASP A 61 3.08 8.97 8.26
C ASP A 61 2.23 10.24 8.40
N GLU A 62 2.86 11.41 8.40
CA GLU A 62 2.13 12.70 8.47
C GLU A 62 1.27 12.93 7.22
N THR A 63 1.80 12.58 6.04
CA THR A 63 1.05 12.67 4.79
C THR A 63 -0.10 11.67 4.78
N LEU A 64 0.16 10.45 5.26
CA LEU A 64 -0.88 9.42 5.37
C LEU A 64 -2.01 9.86 6.31
N LYS A 65 -1.70 10.46 7.47
CA LYS A 65 -2.69 11.02 8.39
C LYS A 65 -3.56 12.09 7.72
N LYS A 66 -2.96 13.00 6.96
CA LYS A 66 -3.71 14.02 6.22
C LYS A 66 -4.63 13.41 5.16
N ALA A 67 -4.18 12.36 4.48
CA ALA A 67 -5.00 11.61 3.52
C ALA A 67 -6.20 10.93 4.21
N GLU A 68 -5.97 10.29 5.36
CA GLU A 68 -7.01 9.68 6.19
C GLU A 68 -8.03 10.72 6.69
N GLU A 69 -7.57 11.87 7.18
CA GLU A 69 -8.42 12.97 7.62
C GLU A 69 -9.30 13.51 6.49
N ARG A 70 -8.72 13.71 5.30
CA ARG A 70 -9.45 14.15 4.12
C ARG A 70 -10.51 13.13 3.71
N LEU A 71 -10.17 11.84 3.67
CA LEU A 71 -11.11 10.76 3.35
C LEU A 71 -12.26 10.72 4.36
N ASN A 72 -11.94 10.86 5.64
CA ASN A 72 -12.93 10.85 6.72
C ASN A 72 -13.89 12.04 6.64
N ARG A 73 -13.38 13.23 6.36
CA ARG A 73 -14.21 14.44 6.18
C ARG A 73 -15.13 14.29 4.97
N ALA A 74 -14.60 13.84 3.84
CA ALA A 74 -15.39 13.60 2.64
C ALA A 74 -16.53 12.59 2.88
N ALA A 75 -16.28 11.55 3.66
CA ALA A 75 -17.32 10.58 4.02
C ALA A 75 -18.50 11.21 4.78
N GLU A 76 -18.23 12.11 5.74
CA GLU A 76 -19.26 12.85 6.45
C GLU A 76 -20.00 13.80 5.52
N ASP A 77 -19.28 14.57 4.72
CA ASP A 77 -19.86 15.57 3.82
C ASP A 77 -20.78 14.91 2.78
N PHE A 78 -20.35 13.82 2.16
CA PHE A 78 -21.17 13.09 1.18
C PHE A 78 -22.37 12.41 1.84
N ALA A 79 -22.21 11.86 3.04
CA ALA A 79 -23.33 11.27 3.76
C ALA A 79 -24.38 12.32 4.13
N VAL A 80 -23.97 13.46 4.65
CA VAL A 80 -24.85 14.60 4.98
C VAL A 80 -25.59 15.08 3.74
N ALA A 81 -24.88 15.27 2.62
CA ALA A 81 -25.47 15.73 1.35
C ALA A 81 -26.57 14.79 0.81
N GLN A 82 -26.49 13.50 1.11
CA GLN A 82 -27.49 12.49 0.72
C GLN A 82 -28.48 12.14 1.84
N GLY A 83 -28.38 12.78 3.02
CA GLY A 83 -29.19 12.42 4.19
C GLY A 83 -28.95 10.99 4.68
N CYS A 84 -27.76 10.47 4.46
CA CYS A 84 -27.32 9.15 4.88
C CYS A 84 -26.52 9.23 6.19
N LYS A 85 -26.31 8.06 6.81
CA LYS A 85 -25.39 7.91 7.94
C LYS A 85 -24.14 7.16 7.49
N VAL A 86 -22.99 7.55 7.98
CA VAL A 86 -21.71 6.86 7.72
C VAL A 86 -21.21 6.22 9.01
N TYR A 87 -20.73 4.96 8.88
CA TYR A 87 -20.05 4.23 9.94
C TYR A 87 -18.68 3.80 9.41
N ARG A 88 -17.65 4.04 10.19
CA ARG A 88 -16.26 3.74 9.82
C ARG A 88 -15.63 2.78 10.81
N ARG A 89 -14.79 1.91 10.31
CA ARG A 89 -13.98 1.02 11.10
C ARG A 89 -12.60 0.91 10.47
N SER A 90 -11.55 1.21 11.21
CA SER A 90 -10.20 0.88 10.80
C SER A 90 -10.03 -0.64 10.85
N LEU A 91 -9.56 -1.22 9.75
CA LEU A 91 -9.24 -2.64 9.64
C LEU A 91 -7.79 -2.90 10.05
N ALA A 92 -6.88 -2.00 9.64
CA ALA A 92 -5.47 -2.01 9.99
C ALA A 92 -4.92 -0.59 9.86
N ARG A 93 -3.94 -0.25 10.67
CA ARG A 93 -3.18 0.99 10.59
C ARG A 93 -1.73 0.69 10.97
N PHE A 94 -0.87 0.71 9.99
CA PHE A 94 0.57 0.57 10.17
C PHE A 94 1.26 1.87 9.76
N ALA A 95 2.06 2.42 10.67
CA ALA A 95 2.95 3.51 10.29
C ALA A 95 4.02 2.97 9.32
N PRO A 96 4.46 3.77 8.35
CA PRO A 96 5.65 3.43 7.58
C PRO A 96 6.83 3.17 8.51
N VAL A 97 7.66 2.18 8.17
CA VAL A 97 8.90 1.90 8.90
C VAL A 97 10.10 2.18 8.03
N GLU A 98 11.15 2.72 8.62
CA GLU A 98 12.45 2.85 7.98
C GLU A 98 13.25 1.59 8.28
N PHE A 99 13.81 1.00 7.22
CA PHE A 99 14.71 -0.14 7.36
C PHE A 99 16.11 0.32 7.76
N ASP A 100 16.90 -0.62 8.30
CA ASP A 100 18.25 -0.37 8.76
C ASP A 100 19.15 0.09 7.62
N LEU A 101 19.68 1.31 7.74
CA LEU A 101 20.52 1.91 6.70
C LEU A 101 21.86 1.20 6.54
N GLY A 102 22.39 0.54 7.59
CA GLY A 102 23.60 -0.27 7.52
C GLY A 102 23.39 -1.46 6.60
N LEU A 103 22.35 -2.27 6.86
CA LEU A 103 21.98 -3.40 6.01
C LEU A 103 21.64 -2.98 4.57
N VAL A 104 20.92 -1.89 4.39
CA VAL A 104 20.62 -1.34 3.05
C VAL A 104 21.93 -0.98 2.32
N GLY A 105 22.89 -0.35 3.01
CA GLY A 105 24.19 -0.02 2.46
C GLY A 105 25.02 -1.25 2.11
N GLU A 106 25.00 -2.30 2.94
CA GLU A 106 25.65 -3.59 2.64
C GLU A 106 25.05 -4.26 1.40
N ILE A 107 23.73 -4.33 1.30
CA ILE A 107 23.03 -4.85 0.12
C ILE A 107 23.47 -4.10 -1.13
N GLU A 108 23.48 -2.78 -1.09
CA GLU A 108 23.91 -1.94 -2.20
C GLU A 108 25.39 -2.20 -2.58
N SER A 109 26.26 -2.28 -1.59
CA SER A 109 27.68 -2.55 -1.78
C SER A 109 27.95 -3.91 -2.42
N HIS A 110 27.29 -4.97 -1.91
CA HIS A 110 27.42 -6.30 -2.47
C HIS A 110 26.87 -6.39 -3.90
N ALA A 111 25.72 -5.78 -4.18
CA ALA A 111 25.18 -5.73 -5.54
C ALA A 111 26.15 -5.05 -6.52
N LYS A 112 26.72 -3.91 -6.14
CA LYS A 112 27.72 -3.19 -6.96
C LYS A 112 28.99 -4.01 -7.15
N SER A 113 29.50 -4.67 -6.11
CA SER A 113 30.72 -5.50 -6.20
C SER A 113 30.57 -6.71 -7.12
N LEU A 114 29.35 -7.19 -7.28
CA LEU A 114 28.98 -8.26 -8.21
C LEU A 114 28.72 -7.74 -9.65
N GLY A 115 28.79 -6.43 -9.87
CA GLY A 115 28.53 -5.81 -11.17
C GLY A 115 27.05 -5.63 -11.48
N TYR A 116 26.17 -5.78 -10.49
CA TYR A 116 24.73 -5.59 -10.70
C TYR A 116 24.31 -4.13 -10.56
N SER A 117 23.34 -3.73 -11.36
CA SER A 117 22.66 -2.45 -11.16
C SER A 117 21.76 -2.53 -9.93
N VAL A 118 21.74 -1.45 -9.13
CA VAL A 118 20.94 -1.38 -7.91
C VAL A 118 20.12 -0.10 -7.87
N ARG A 119 18.94 -0.19 -7.31
CA ARG A 119 18.06 0.96 -7.08
C ARG A 119 17.47 0.89 -5.68
N LEU A 120 17.69 1.93 -4.89
CA LEU A 120 16.99 2.10 -3.62
C LEU A 120 15.55 2.56 -3.88
N MET A 121 14.60 1.89 -3.26
CA MET A 121 13.19 2.19 -3.45
C MET A 121 12.38 1.76 -2.21
N PRO A 122 11.27 2.45 -1.91
CA PRO A 122 10.37 1.99 -0.86
C PRO A 122 9.59 0.75 -1.29
N SER A 123 9.22 -0.10 -0.31
CA SER A 123 8.20 -1.13 -0.51
C SER A 123 6.81 -0.52 -0.39
N GLY A 124 5.98 -0.68 -1.42
CA GLY A 124 4.57 -0.28 -1.38
C GLY A 124 3.64 -1.35 -0.79
N ALA A 125 4.14 -2.57 -0.56
CA ALA A 125 3.38 -3.69 -0.02
C ALA A 125 3.66 -3.89 1.47
N GLY A 126 2.64 -4.30 2.23
CA GLY A 126 2.85 -4.83 3.58
C GLY A 126 3.65 -6.13 3.51
N HIS A 127 4.65 -6.28 4.37
CA HIS A 127 5.52 -7.45 4.44
C HIS A 127 5.91 -7.71 5.90
N ASP A 128 6.20 -8.96 6.25
CA ASP A 128 6.62 -9.35 7.60
C ASP A 128 7.88 -8.59 8.06
N ALA A 129 8.76 -8.19 7.14
CA ALA A 129 9.89 -7.33 7.42
C ALA A 129 9.50 -6.03 8.16
N GLN A 130 8.32 -5.48 7.88
CA GLN A 130 7.78 -4.33 8.61
C GLN A 130 7.56 -4.62 10.10
N MET A 131 7.22 -5.86 10.44
CA MET A 131 7.00 -6.29 11.83
C MET A 131 8.32 -6.55 12.56
N PHE A 132 9.38 -6.92 11.83
CA PHE A 132 10.71 -7.12 12.40
C PHE A 132 11.46 -5.81 12.62
N ALA A 133 11.33 -4.85 11.71
CA ALA A 133 12.10 -3.61 11.73
C ALA A 133 12.10 -2.84 13.07
N PRO A 134 11.01 -2.79 13.88
CA PRO A 134 11.05 -2.18 15.19
C PRO A 134 11.86 -2.94 16.25
N ASN A 135 12.21 -4.21 15.99
CA ASN A 135 12.82 -5.11 16.98
C ASN A 135 14.27 -5.50 16.64
N CYS A 136 14.62 -5.46 15.35
CA CYS A 136 15.97 -5.82 14.90
C CYS A 136 16.29 -5.13 13.57
N PRO A 137 17.58 -4.94 13.23
CA PRO A 137 18.00 -4.47 11.93
C PRO A 137 17.35 -5.31 10.82
N THR A 138 16.69 -4.65 9.89
CA THR A 138 15.90 -5.31 8.84
C THR A 138 16.06 -4.56 7.54
N ALA A 139 16.12 -5.28 6.43
CA ALA A 139 16.12 -4.75 5.08
C ALA A 139 15.43 -5.73 4.12
N MET A 140 15.19 -5.31 2.90
CA MET A 140 14.57 -6.13 1.85
C MET A 140 15.38 -6.04 0.56
N VAL A 141 15.46 -7.18 -0.15
CA VAL A 141 15.99 -7.25 -1.51
C VAL A 141 14.85 -7.55 -2.46
N PHE A 142 14.68 -6.72 -3.46
CA PHE A 142 13.73 -6.93 -4.55
C PHE A 142 14.43 -7.39 -5.81
N VAL A 143 13.73 -8.20 -6.60
CA VAL A 143 14.13 -8.59 -7.94
C VAL A 143 13.09 -8.11 -8.95
N PRO A 144 13.46 -7.81 -10.21
CA PRO A 144 12.51 -7.37 -11.23
C PRO A 144 11.43 -8.41 -11.49
N SER A 145 10.18 -8.02 -11.57
CA SER A 145 9.10 -8.82 -12.11
C SER A 145 8.76 -8.37 -13.54
N LYS A 146 8.27 -9.30 -14.35
CA LYS A 146 7.84 -9.03 -15.72
C LYS A 146 6.75 -7.95 -15.72
N ASP A 147 6.95 -6.91 -16.53
CA ASP A 147 6.03 -5.77 -16.65
C ASP A 147 5.76 -5.04 -15.31
N GLY A 148 6.58 -5.25 -14.29
CA GLY A 148 6.39 -4.69 -12.96
C GLY A 148 5.16 -5.22 -12.23
N LEU A 149 4.62 -6.36 -12.65
CA LEU A 149 3.42 -6.95 -12.05
C LEU A 149 3.75 -7.57 -10.70
N SER A 150 2.89 -7.27 -9.70
CA SER A 150 2.88 -7.89 -8.39
C SER A 150 1.44 -8.16 -7.95
N HIS A 151 1.22 -9.15 -7.08
CA HIS A 151 -0.10 -9.58 -6.62
C HIS A 151 -1.06 -9.96 -7.77
N ASN A 152 -0.51 -10.59 -8.81
CA ASN A 152 -1.23 -10.99 -10.01
C ASN A 152 -0.85 -12.42 -10.41
N ILE A 153 -1.82 -13.17 -10.95
CA ILE A 153 -1.57 -14.55 -11.45
C ILE A 153 -0.54 -14.62 -12.59
N LYS A 154 -0.23 -13.48 -13.22
CA LYS A 154 0.79 -13.34 -14.27
C LYS A 154 2.13 -12.85 -13.73
N GLU A 155 2.26 -12.65 -12.42
CA GLU A 155 3.53 -12.27 -11.80
C GLU A 155 4.59 -13.33 -12.10
N PHE A 156 5.71 -12.88 -12.65
CA PHE A 156 6.79 -13.77 -13.06
C PHE A 156 8.13 -13.05 -12.95
N THR A 157 9.09 -13.69 -12.34
CA THR A 157 10.49 -13.27 -12.33
C THR A 157 11.33 -14.32 -13.04
N ALA A 158 12.05 -13.92 -14.07
CA ALA A 158 12.91 -14.81 -14.83
C ALA A 158 14.11 -15.28 -13.96
N PRO A 159 14.61 -16.52 -14.15
CA PRO A 159 15.72 -17.06 -13.37
C PRO A 159 16.97 -16.19 -13.38
N GLU A 160 17.26 -15.50 -14.48
CA GLU A 160 18.38 -14.55 -14.64
C GLU A 160 18.25 -13.30 -13.75
N HIS A 161 17.06 -13.00 -13.21
CA HIS A 161 16.84 -11.94 -12.22
C HIS A 161 16.77 -12.48 -10.80
N ILE A 162 16.39 -13.74 -10.61
CA ILE A 162 16.37 -14.38 -9.29
C ILE A 162 17.79 -14.65 -8.79
N ALA A 163 18.66 -15.21 -9.63
CA ALA A 163 20.02 -15.56 -9.24
C ALA A 163 20.83 -14.39 -8.67
N PRO A 164 20.86 -13.19 -9.31
CA PRO A 164 21.49 -12.01 -8.73
C PRO A 164 20.95 -11.62 -7.35
N GLY A 165 19.63 -11.70 -7.16
CA GLY A 165 19.01 -11.42 -5.86
C GLY A 165 19.48 -12.39 -4.77
N VAL A 166 19.58 -13.67 -5.10
CA VAL A 166 20.07 -14.72 -4.18
C VAL A 166 21.57 -14.52 -3.87
N ASP A 167 22.39 -14.18 -4.87
CA ASP A 167 23.82 -13.93 -4.69
C ASP A 167 24.08 -12.75 -3.73
N VAL A 168 23.33 -11.66 -3.88
CA VAL A 168 23.39 -10.51 -2.98
C VAL A 168 22.97 -10.91 -1.57
N LEU A 169 21.81 -11.58 -1.44
CA LEU A 169 21.30 -12.03 -0.14
C LEU A 169 22.28 -12.95 0.57
N LEU A 170 22.88 -13.91 -0.14
CA LEU A 170 23.88 -14.84 0.41
C LEU A 170 25.08 -14.08 1.00
N ARG A 171 25.62 -13.08 0.30
CA ARG A 171 26.76 -12.31 0.78
C ARG A 171 26.44 -11.50 2.02
N VAL A 172 25.27 -10.87 2.08
CA VAL A 172 24.82 -10.14 3.27
C VAL A 172 24.67 -11.09 4.46
N VAL A 173 24.02 -12.26 4.26
CA VAL A 173 23.84 -13.25 5.35
C VAL A 173 25.17 -13.79 5.86
N LEU A 174 26.13 -14.09 4.97
CA LEU A 174 27.46 -14.56 5.38
C LEU A 174 28.21 -13.48 6.15
N GLY A 175 28.19 -12.21 5.69
CA GLY A 175 28.83 -11.10 6.39
C GLY A 175 28.26 -10.90 7.79
N GLN A 176 26.95 -10.97 7.94
CA GLN A 176 26.30 -10.85 9.26
C GLN A 176 26.58 -12.04 10.16
N ALA A 177 26.67 -13.26 9.62
CA ALA A 177 27.01 -14.46 10.39
C ALA A 177 28.46 -14.43 10.91
N GLU A 178 29.41 -13.91 10.12
CA GLU A 178 30.80 -13.73 10.52
C GLU A 178 30.97 -12.67 11.62
N LEU A 179 30.17 -11.61 11.60
CA LEU A 179 30.18 -10.56 12.63
C LEU A 179 29.56 -11.03 13.96
N ALA A 180 28.72 -12.05 13.93
CA ALA A 180 28.06 -12.61 15.12
C ALA A 180 28.89 -13.71 15.82
N SER A 181 30.00 -14.16 15.24
CA SER A 181 30.92 -15.18 15.77
C SER A 181 32.10 -14.55 16.48
#